data_c61eef857f0fa98f395bcb90a5e01422
#
_entry.id   c61eef857f0fa98f395bcb90a5e01422
#
_cell.length_a   1.000
_cell.length_b   1.000
_cell.length_c   1.000
_cell.angle_alpha   90.00
_cell.angle_beta   90.00
_cell.angle_gamma   90.00
#
_symmetry.space_group_name_H-M   'P 1'
#
loop_
_entity.id
_entity.type
_entity.pdbx_description
1 polymer ?
#
loop_
_entity_poly.entity_id
_entity_poly.type
_entity_poly.pdbx_seq_one_letter_code
_entity_poly.pdbx_strand_id
1 'polypeptide(L)'
;MLHGKHKLILATALLMGEISFAQAGFIGKQFEVDYYDKDLTTPYNQSTEVPSTFSVHSGIETVVDVEGVTQVSVDFSDTSILFDFFTTLSNPAFRSETFNGLVFDVLSGGPLAFSSFSIDPSSNFAGFNENRIGLSGDRLTIDWGGLAYNTDTRLLIHFVPAPVGVPEPATLSLLGLGLLSVVATRRKRLSGA
;
A
#
# COMPACT_ATOMS: atom_id res chain seq x y z
N MET A 1 68.07 1.14 21.47
CA MET A 1 66.92 0.37 21.96
C MET A 1 65.69 1.17 21.77
N LEU A 2 64.91 0.89 20.70
CA LEU A 2 63.68 1.58 20.40
C LEU A 2 62.52 0.70 20.92
N HIS A 3 61.75 1.22 21.87
CA HIS A 3 60.50 0.62 22.30
C HIS A 3 59.35 1.15 21.43
N GLY A 4 58.89 0.36 20.47
CA GLY A 4 57.70 0.65 19.67
C GLY A 4 56.46 0.38 20.50
N LYS A 5 55.69 1.44 20.81
CA LYS A 5 54.33 1.31 21.39
C LYS A 5 53.34 1.14 20.27
N HIS A 6 52.86 -0.07 20.08
CA HIS A 6 51.73 -0.33 19.16
C HIS A 6 50.45 0.22 19.79
N LYS A 7 49.91 1.31 19.23
CA LYS A 7 48.56 1.79 19.52
C LYS A 7 47.58 0.96 18.74
N LEU A 8 46.82 0.14 19.42
CA LEU A 8 45.70 -0.59 18.86
C LEU A 8 44.55 0.39 18.66
N ILE A 9 44.30 0.81 17.40
CA ILE A 9 43.14 1.62 17.03
C ILE A 9 41.98 0.66 16.83
N LEU A 10 41.03 0.67 17.79
CA LEU A 10 39.79 -0.07 17.69
C LEU A 10 38.83 0.75 16.78
N ALA A 11 38.74 0.38 15.53
CA ALA A 11 37.76 0.97 14.59
C ALA A 11 36.40 0.37 14.92
N THR A 12 35.56 1.13 15.61
CA THR A 12 34.15 0.78 15.82
C THR A 12 33.41 1.17 14.53
N ALA A 13 33.17 0.20 13.66
CA ALA A 13 32.25 0.38 12.52
C ALA A 13 30.82 0.47 13.07
N LEU A 14 30.28 1.67 13.08
CA LEU A 14 28.87 1.92 13.37
C LEU A 14 28.05 1.46 12.16
N LEU A 15 27.49 0.26 12.23
CA LEU A 15 26.56 -0.26 11.25
C LEU A 15 25.23 0.48 11.45
N MET A 16 25.04 1.59 10.75
CA MET A 16 23.73 2.25 10.63
C MET A 16 22.89 1.39 9.68
N GLY A 17 22.17 0.43 10.21
CA GLY A 17 21.11 -0.24 9.48
C GLY A 17 20.02 0.78 9.17
N GLU A 18 19.72 1.00 7.90
CA GLU A 18 18.57 1.77 7.49
C GLU A 18 17.31 1.06 8.01
N ILE A 19 16.63 1.66 8.98
CA ILE A 19 15.33 1.19 9.44
C ILE A 19 14.33 1.68 8.41
N SER A 20 14.06 0.84 7.41
CA SER A 20 12.96 1.07 6.47
C SER A 20 11.67 0.81 7.23
N PHE A 21 10.95 1.86 7.61
CA PHE A 21 9.59 1.71 8.11
C PHE A 21 8.72 1.32 6.92
N ALA A 22 8.12 0.14 6.97
CA ALA A 22 7.05 -0.21 6.05
C ALA A 22 5.90 0.79 6.30
N GLN A 23 5.67 1.70 5.38
CA GLN A 23 4.58 2.66 5.45
C GLN A 23 3.28 1.91 5.12
N ALA A 24 2.46 1.70 6.15
CA ALA A 24 1.15 1.09 5.99
C ALA A 24 0.15 2.15 5.55
N GLY A 25 0.05 2.37 4.25
CA GLY A 25 -0.84 3.37 3.65
C GLY A 25 -0.66 3.38 2.13
N PHE A 26 -1.47 4.19 1.44
CA PHE A 26 -1.37 4.37 -0.01
C PHE A 26 -0.37 5.45 -0.40
N ILE A 27 -0.16 6.49 0.45
CA ILE A 27 0.77 7.58 0.16
C ILE A 27 2.18 7.03 -0.08
N GLY A 28 2.84 7.53 -1.13
CA GLY A 28 4.17 7.10 -1.54
C GLY A 28 4.20 5.82 -2.38
N LYS A 29 3.05 5.21 -2.64
CA LYS A 29 2.94 4.10 -3.59
C LYS A 29 2.65 4.63 -5.00
N GLN A 30 3.12 3.87 -5.98
CA GLN A 30 2.77 4.05 -7.38
C GLN A 30 1.92 2.87 -7.84
N PHE A 31 0.85 3.18 -8.55
CA PHE A 31 -0.09 2.20 -9.07
C PHE A 31 -0.15 2.24 -10.59
N GLU A 32 -0.45 1.08 -11.17
CA GLU A 32 -1.07 0.94 -12.47
C GLU A 32 -2.55 0.59 -12.26
N VAL A 33 -3.42 1.16 -13.08
CA VAL A 33 -4.86 0.88 -13.05
C VAL A 33 -5.31 0.42 -14.41
N ASP A 34 -6.11 -0.64 -14.41
CA ASP A 34 -6.79 -1.17 -15.59
C ASP A 34 -8.26 -1.46 -15.28
N TYR A 35 -9.11 -1.22 -16.26
CA TYR A 35 -10.50 -1.65 -16.21
C TYR A 35 -10.67 -3.02 -16.90
N TYR A 36 -11.40 -3.91 -16.25
CA TYR A 36 -11.72 -5.25 -16.76
C TYR A 36 -13.23 -5.41 -16.91
N ASP A 37 -13.68 -5.99 -18.04
CA ASP A 37 -15.06 -6.37 -18.30
C ASP A 37 -15.08 -7.82 -18.76
N LYS A 38 -15.59 -8.72 -17.96
CA LYS A 38 -15.78 -10.15 -18.16
C LYS A 38 -14.99 -11.01 -17.15
N ASP A 39 -13.68 -10.86 -17.06
CA ASP A 39 -12.80 -11.62 -16.16
C ASP A 39 -11.49 -10.83 -15.93
N LEU A 40 -10.57 -11.37 -15.13
CA LEU A 40 -9.28 -10.75 -14.81
C LEU A 40 -8.13 -11.14 -15.76
N THR A 41 -8.42 -11.64 -16.98
CA THR A 41 -7.38 -12.14 -17.88
C THR A 41 -6.88 -11.09 -18.87
N THR A 42 -7.75 -10.19 -19.30
CA THR A 42 -7.40 -9.16 -20.29
C THR A 42 -8.12 -7.85 -19.96
N PRO A 43 -7.39 -6.73 -19.87
CA PRO A 43 -8.01 -5.42 -19.72
C PRO A 43 -9.02 -5.12 -20.84
N TYR A 44 -10.05 -4.38 -20.52
CA TYR A 44 -11.09 -4.02 -21.47
C TYR A 44 -10.57 -2.99 -22.46
N ASN A 45 -10.65 -3.30 -23.75
CA ASN A 45 -10.06 -2.49 -24.81
C ASN A 45 -10.89 -1.25 -25.21
N GLN A 46 -12.03 -1.01 -24.58
CA GLN A 46 -12.86 0.19 -24.78
C GLN A 46 -12.91 1.06 -23.53
N SER A 47 -11.98 0.83 -22.58
CA SER A 47 -11.69 1.75 -21.49
C SER A 47 -10.44 2.57 -21.78
N THR A 48 -10.33 3.70 -21.10
CA THR A 48 -9.13 4.55 -21.11
C THR A 48 -8.92 5.11 -19.72
N GLU A 49 -7.77 4.86 -19.14
CA GLU A 49 -7.36 5.32 -17.83
C GLU A 49 -6.39 6.52 -17.99
N VAL A 50 -6.73 7.67 -17.42
CA VAL A 50 -5.93 8.89 -17.59
C VAL A 50 -5.63 9.55 -16.25
N PRO A 51 -4.38 9.42 -15.78
CA PRO A 51 -3.32 8.53 -16.26
C PRO A 51 -3.54 7.07 -15.86
N SER A 52 -3.01 6.11 -16.62
CA SER A 52 -3.04 4.67 -16.26
C SER A 52 -2.04 4.31 -15.18
N THR A 53 -1.01 5.12 -14.98
CA THR A 53 -0.04 4.98 -13.88
C THR A 53 0.03 6.28 -13.10
N PHE A 54 -0.02 6.20 -11.78
CA PHE A 54 -0.01 7.37 -10.91
C PHE A 54 0.70 7.08 -9.59
N SER A 55 1.17 8.14 -8.94
CA SER A 55 1.59 8.11 -7.53
C SER A 55 0.53 8.77 -6.68
N VAL A 56 0.24 8.20 -5.52
CA VAL A 56 -0.78 8.73 -4.61
C VAL A 56 -0.36 10.09 -4.07
N HIS A 57 -1.22 11.08 -4.29
CA HIS A 57 -1.07 12.47 -3.83
C HIS A 57 -2.43 13.02 -3.33
N SER A 58 -2.59 14.31 -3.21
CA SER A 58 -3.87 14.94 -2.87
C SER A 58 -4.72 15.15 -4.13
N GLY A 59 -5.98 14.74 -4.09
CA GLY A 59 -6.96 14.88 -5.16
C GLY A 59 -7.02 13.69 -6.08
N ILE A 60 -7.76 13.81 -7.18
CA ILE A 60 -8.03 12.71 -8.12
C ILE A 60 -6.74 12.25 -8.78
N GLU A 61 -6.41 10.96 -8.63
CA GLU A 61 -5.24 10.33 -9.23
C GLU A 61 -5.49 9.94 -10.69
N THR A 62 -6.69 9.45 -10.99
CA THR A 62 -7.02 9.00 -12.34
C THR A 62 -8.51 9.12 -12.63
N VAL A 63 -8.82 9.19 -13.90
CA VAL A 63 -10.19 9.09 -14.42
C VAL A 63 -10.24 7.92 -15.40
N VAL A 64 -11.11 6.97 -15.13
CA VAL A 64 -11.37 5.83 -15.99
C VAL A 64 -12.59 6.13 -16.85
N ASP A 65 -12.40 6.22 -18.16
CA ASP A 65 -13.47 6.39 -19.13
C ASP A 65 -13.83 5.03 -19.75
N VAL A 66 -15.07 4.64 -19.63
CA VAL A 66 -15.58 3.37 -20.19
C VAL A 66 -16.50 3.70 -21.34
N GLU A 67 -16.11 3.30 -22.55
CA GLU A 67 -16.86 3.45 -23.81
C GLU A 67 -17.23 4.92 -24.17
N GLY A 68 -16.56 5.92 -23.56
CA GLY A 68 -16.87 7.34 -23.76
C GLY A 68 -18.22 7.79 -23.19
N VAL A 69 -18.89 6.96 -22.40
CA VAL A 69 -20.22 7.21 -21.83
C VAL A 69 -20.26 7.17 -20.31
N THR A 70 -19.28 6.55 -19.68
CA THR A 70 -19.16 6.49 -18.22
C THR A 70 -17.74 6.83 -17.79
N GLN A 71 -17.62 7.74 -16.85
CA GLN A 71 -16.36 8.11 -16.22
C GLN A 71 -16.41 7.79 -14.74
N VAL A 72 -15.33 7.24 -14.22
CA VAL A 72 -15.12 7.00 -12.79
C VAL A 72 -13.87 7.75 -12.38
N SER A 73 -14.02 8.80 -11.58
CA SER A 73 -12.88 9.45 -10.96
C SER A 73 -12.45 8.67 -9.72
N VAL A 74 -11.15 8.54 -9.52
CA VAL A 74 -10.56 7.78 -8.42
C VAL A 74 -9.64 8.70 -7.63
N ASP A 75 -9.94 8.86 -6.36
CA ASP A 75 -9.19 9.73 -5.44
C ASP A 75 -8.72 8.88 -4.25
N PHE A 76 -7.41 8.71 -4.13
CA PHE A 76 -6.77 8.02 -3.03
C PHE A 76 -6.40 9.00 -1.93
N SER A 77 -6.67 8.63 -0.69
CA SER A 77 -5.99 9.19 0.48
C SER A 77 -5.01 8.16 1.05
N ASP A 78 -4.40 8.45 2.20
CA ASP A 78 -3.51 7.47 2.83
C ASP A 78 -4.21 6.15 3.21
N THR A 79 -5.48 6.20 3.57
CA THR A 79 -6.24 5.05 4.06
C THR A 79 -7.64 4.95 3.48
N SER A 80 -7.95 5.64 2.40
CA SER A 80 -9.25 5.51 1.75
C SER A 80 -9.15 5.71 0.25
N ILE A 81 -10.15 5.22 -0.47
CA ILE A 81 -10.33 5.45 -1.90
C ILE A 81 -11.76 5.88 -2.12
N LEU A 82 -11.92 6.98 -2.85
CA LEU A 82 -13.18 7.48 -3.30
C LEU A 82 -13.35 7.24 -4.80
N PHE A 83 -14.49 6.69 -5.17
CA PHE A 83 -14.95 6.55 -6.55
C PHE A 83 -16.19 7.41 -6.74
N ASP A 84 -16.13 8.38 -7.66
CA ASP A 84 -17.28 9.17 -8.09
C ASP A 84 -17.59 8.87 -9.55
N PHE A 85 -18.86 8.59 -9.85
CA PHE A 85 -19.32 8.19 -11.16
C PHE A 85 -19.98 9.35 -11.88
N PHE A 86 -19.70 9.44 -13.18
CA PHE A 86 -20.43 10.27 -14.12
C PHE A 86 -20.84 9.42 -15.32
N THR A 87 -22.07 9.55 -15.78
CA THR A 87 -22.54 8.83 -16.97
C THR A 87 -23.55 9.64 -17.78
N THR A 88 -23.51 9.47 -19.09
CA THR A 88 -24.50 10.03 -20.02
C THR A 88 -25.65 9.08 -20.29
N LEU A 89 -25.60 7.86 -19.76
CA LEU A 89 -26.60 6.83 -19.94
C LEU A 89 -27.77 7.00 -18.96
N SER A 90 -28.96 6.59 -19.40
CA SER A 90 -30.15 6.52 -18.54
C SER A 90 -30.27 5.15 -17.91
N ASN A 91 -30.21 5.08 -16.58
CA ASN A 91 -30.31 3.83 -15.81
C ASN A 91 -29.33 2.73 -16.24
N PRO A 92 -28.03 3.01 -16.35
CA PRO A 92 -27.04 2.00 -16.70
C PRO A 92 -26.85 0.98 -15.59
N ALA A 93 -26.38 -0.20 -16.00
CA ALA A 93 -25.85 -1.21 -15.10
C ALA A 93 -24.62 -1.85 -15.73
N PHE A 94 -23.64 -2.18 -14.91
CA PHE A 94 -22.50 -2.97 -15.36
C PHE A 94 -22.94 -4.37 -15.72
N ARG A 95 -22.29 -4.99 -16.70
CA ARG A 95 -22.56 -6.38 -17.05
C ARG A 95 -22.31 -7.30 -15.87
N SER A 96 -23.20 -8.28 -15.70
CA SER A 96 -23.06 -9.32 -14.67
C SER A 96 -22.15 -10.42 -15.20
N GLU A 97 -20.85 -10.23 -15.02
CA GLU A 97 -19.79 -11.12 -15.48
C GLU A 97 -19.03 -11.70 -14.27
N THR A 98 -18.01 -12.52 -14.52
CA THR A 98 -17.15 -13.05 -13.44
C THR A 98 -16.40 -11.95 -12.72
N PHE A 99 -16.04 -10.89 -13.43
CA PHE A 99 -15.48 -9.65 -12.90
C PHE A 99 -15.83 -8.49 -13.85
N ASN A 100 -16.22 -7.36 -13.30
CA ASN A 100 -16.40 -6.13 -14.05
C ASN A 100 -16.05 -4.96 -13.13
N GLY A 101 -14.91 -4.31 -13.36
CA GLY A 101 -14.43 -3.28 -12.46
C GLY A 101 -12.97 -2.90 -12.62
N LEU A 102 -12.40 -2.33 -11.57
CA LEU A 102 -11.03 -1.83 -11.57
C LEU A 102 -10.05 -2.77 -10.86
N VAL A 103 -8.87 -2.84 -11.41
CA VAL A 103 -7.69 -3.49 -10.81
C VAL A 103 -6.61 -2.45 -10.64
N PHE A 104 -6.04 -2.38 -9.45
CA PHE A 104 -4.90 -1.54 -9.12
C PHE A 104 -3.74 -2.45 -8.75
N ASP A 105 -2.67 -2.39 -9.54
CA ASP A 105 -1.43 -3.10 -9.27
C ASP A 105 -0.37 -2.13 -8.73
N VAL A 106 0.26 -2.47 -7.62
CA VAL A 106 1.34 -1.67 -7.03
C VAL A 106 2.62 -1.84 -7.84
N LEU A 107 3.11 -0.77 -8.44
CA LEU A 107 4.37 -0.75 -9.19
C LEU A 107 5.58 -0.48 -8.28
N SER A 108 5.40 0.34 -7.24
CA SER A 108 6.45 0.67 -6.29
C SER A 108 5.88 1.14 -4.94
N GLY A 109 6.73 1.27 -3.91
CA GLY A 109 6.33 1.69 -2.57
C GLY A 109 5.97 0.52 -1.63
N GLY A 110 6.27 -0.73 -2.05
CA GLY A 110 6.03 -1.95 -1.27
C GLY A 110 4.57 -2.40 -1.25
N PRO A 111 4.27 -3.59 -0.72
CA PRO A 111 2.96 -4.21 -0.78
C PRO A 111 1.88 -3.42 -0.04
N LEU A 112 0.62 -3.78 -0.33
CA LEU A 112 -0.54 -3.26 0.38
C LEU A 112 -0.62 -3.90 1.76
N ALA A 113 -0.28 -3.14 2.78
CA ALA A 113 -0.22 -3.61 4.16
C ALA A 113 -1.47 -3.16 4.95
N PHE A 114 -2.64 -3.65 4.56
CA PHE A 114 -3.89 -3.41 5.26
C PHE A 114 -4.41 -4.69 5.90
N SER A 115 -5.00 -4.58 7.09
CA SER A 115 -5.57 -5.69 7.85
C SER A 115 -7.06 -5.91 7.57
N SER A 116 -7.77 -4.86 7.19
CA SER A 116 -9.19 -4.87 6.87
C SER A 116 -9.59 -3.63 6.08
N PHE A 117 -10.83 -3.64 5.59
CA PHE A 117 -11.45 -2.48 4.94
C PHE A 117 -12.93 -2.42 5.30
N SER A 118 -13.57 -1.29 5.10
CA SER A 118 -15.00 -1.07 5.29
C SER A 118 -15.53 -0.04 4.29
N ILE A 119 -16.80 -0.15 3.95
CA ILE A 119 -17.49 0.81 3.10
C ILE A 119 -18.02 1.93 4.00
N ASP A 120 -17.74 3.18 3.64
CA ASP A 120 -18.26 4.34 4.35
C ASP A 120 -19.79 4.43 4.22
N PRO A 121 -20.52 4.72 5.31
CA PRO A 121 -21.99 4.86 5.27
C PRO A 121 -22.53 5.96 4.34
N SER A 122 -21.69 6.92 3.92
CA SER A 122 -22.06 7.93 2.92
C SER A 122 -22.07 7.41 1.48
N SER A 123 -21.57 6.18 1.25
CA SER A 123 -21.62 5.53 -0.06
C SER A 123 -23.06 5.21 -0.43
N ASN A 124 -23.41 5.45 -1.69
CA ASN A 124 -24.76 5.21 -2.22
C ASN A 124 -24.81 4.21 -3.37
N PHE A 125 -23.71 3.45 -3.58
CA PHE A 125 -23.64 2.42 -4.64
C PHE A 125 -24.46 1.20 -4.23
N ALA A 126 -25.72 1.15 -4.69
CA ALA A 126 -26.67 0.12 -4.29
C ALA A 126 -26.21 -1.30 -4.64
N GLY A 127 -26.19 -2.20 -3.66
CA GLY A 127 -25.77 -3.60 -3.83
C GLY A 127 -24.25 -3.82 -3.75
N PHE A 128 -23.44 -2.77 -3.65
CA PHE A 128 -22.02 -2.91 -3.38
C PHE A 128 -21.79 -3.34 -1.92
N ASN A 129 -20.87 -4.26 -1.70
CA ASN A 129 -20.50 -4.76 -0.38
C ASN A 129 -19.04 -5.23 -0.36
N GLU A 130 -18.52 -5.53 0.82
CA GLU A 130 -17.11 -5.86 1.04
C GLU A 130 -16.63 -7.11 0.26
N ASN A 131 -17.52 -8.04 -0.09
CA ASN A 131 -17.15 -9.23 -0.88
C ASN A 131 -16.74 -8.89 -2.31
N ARG A 132 -16.98 -7.64 -2.74
CA ARG A 132 -16.62 -7.10 -4.05
C ARG A 132 -15.25 -6.42 -4.07
N ILE A 133 -14.56 -6.44 -2.94
CA ILE A 133 -13.23 -5.87 -2.76
C ILE A 133 -12.24 -7.02 -2.57
N GLY A 134 -11.29 -7.17 -3.46
CA GLY A 134 -10.17 -8.10 -3.32
C GLY A 134 -8.89 -7.37 -2.96
N LEU A 135 -8.20 -7.84 -1.92
CA LEU A 135 -6.91 -7.30 -1.50
C LEU A 135 -5.93 -8.47 -1.36
N SER A 136 -4.88 -8.47 -2.17
CA SER A 136 -3.89 -9.55 -2.17
C SER A 136 -2.51 -9.03 -2.58
N GLY A 137 -1.58 -9.00 -1.63
CA GLY A 137 -0.21 -8.60 -1.90
C GLY A 137 -0.11 -7.20 -2.50
N ASP A 138 0.22 -7.14 -3.78
CA ASP A 138 0.40 -5.88 -4.51
C ASP A 138 -0.81 -5.50 -5.37
N ARG A 139 -1.95 -6.20 -5.21
CA ARG A 139 -3.15 -6.00 -6.03
C ARG A 139 -4.38 -5.68 -5.20
N LEU A 140 -5.12 -4.64 -5.62
CA LEU A 140 -6.45 -4.31 -5.15
C LEU A 140 -7.43 -4.43 -6.32
N THR A 141 -8.55 -5.12 -6.11
CA THR A 141 -9.62 -5.25 -7.10
C THR A 141 -10.94 -4.73 -6.54
N ILE A 142 -11.69 -4.03 -7.39
CA ILE A 142 -13.02 -3.49 -7.07
C ILE A 142 -13.98 -3.99 -8.14
N ASP A 143 -14.88 -4.89 -7.78
CA ASP A 143 -15.86 -5.51 -8.68
C ASP A 143 -17.25 -4.88 -8.49
N TRP A 144 -17.79 -4.30 -9.54
CA TRP A 144 -19.16 -3.78 -9.57
C TRP A 144 -20.06 -4.46 -10.59
N GLY A 145 -19.64 -5.65 -11.08
CA GLY A 145 -20.42 -6.43 -12.02
C GLY A 145 -21.87 -6.63 -11.58
N GLY A 146 -22.81 -6.35 -12.49
CA GLY A 146 -24.25 -6.48 -12.26
C GLY A 146 -24.90 -5.34 -11.46
N LEU A 147 -24.15 -4.33 -11.01
CA LEU A 147 -24.72 -3.22 -10.24
C LEU A 147 -25.19 -2.10 -11.15
N ALA A 148 -26.34 -1.53 -10.78
CA ALA A 148 -26.86 -0.31 -11.40
C ALA A 148 -26.18 0.92 -10.81
N TYR A 149 -25.94 1.93 -11.62
CA TYR A 149 -25.30 3.18 -11.20
C TYR A 149 -25.93 4.39 -11.91
N ASN A 150 -25.54 5.58 -11.52
CA ASN A 150 -25.92 6.84 -12.16
C ASN A 150 -24.82 7.88 -11.90
N THR A 151 -25.01 9.09 -12.37
CA THR A 151 -24.09 10.22 -12.21
C THR A 151 -23.83 10.60 -10.74
N ASP A 152 -24.76 10.29 -9.83
CA ASP A 152 -24.61 10.61 -8.41
C ASP A 152 -24.05 9.41 -7.59
N THR A 153 -23.72 8.30 -8.28
CA THR A 153 -23.16 7.12 -7.60
C THR A 153 -21.80 7.44 -7.03
N ARG A 154 -21.63 7.12 -5.76
CA ARG A 154 -20.41 7.35 -5.00
C ARG A 154 -20.10 6.14 -4.13
N LEU A 155 -18.82 5.76 -4.10
CA LEU A 155 -18.30 4.69 -3.26
C LEU A 155 -17.05 5.18 -2.54
N LEU A 156 -17.07 5.20 -1.22
CA LEU A 156 -15.92 5.51 -0.37
C LEU A 156 -15.58 4.26 0.45
N ILE A 157 -14.33 3.81 0.33
CA ILE A 157 -13.81 2.64 1.04
C ILE A 157 -12.70 3.10 1.97
N HIS A 158 -12.77 2.71 3.23
CA HIS A 158 -11.72 2.91 4.22
C HIS A 158 -10.92 1.64 4.42
N PHE A 159 -9.61 1.75 4.56
CA PHE A 159 -8.67 0.67 4.80
C PHE A 159 -7.99 0.86 6.15
N VAL A 160 -7.86 -0.21 6.91
CA VAL A 160 -7.17 -0.22 8.20
C VAL A 160 -5.75 -0.73 7.98
N PRO A 161 -4.72 0.09 8.23
CA PRO A 161 -3.34 -0.34 8.14
C PRO A 161 -3.06 -1.57 9.01
N ALA A 162 -2.29 -2.52 8.47
CA ALA A 162 -1.80 -3.64 9.27
C ALA A 162 -0.82 -3.14 10.34
N PRO A 163 -0.82 -3.73 11.54
CA PRO A 163 0.16 -3.38 12.55
C PRO A 163 1.58 -3.60 11.99
N VAL A 164 2.35 -2.55 11.87
CA VAL A 164 3.77 -2.68 11.55
C VAL A 164 4.47 -3.22 12.79
N GLY A 165 5.14 -4.38 12.68
CA GLY A 165 6.02 -4.86 13.71
C GLY A 165 7.07 -3.80 13.98
N VAL A 166 7.00 -3.14 15.14
CA VAL A 166 8.06 -2.22 15.55
C VAL A 166 9.33 -3.05 15.70
N PRO A 167 10.39 -2.79 14.90
CA PRO A 167 11.66 -3.49 15.11
C PRO A 167 12.07 -3.29 16.56
N GLU A 168 12.42 -4.38 17.24
CA GLU A 168 12.90 -4.28 18.62
C GLU A 168 13.99 -3.20 18.68
N PRO A 169 13.85 -2.21 19.58
CA PRO A 169 14.75 -1.08 19.60
C PRO A 169 16.20 -1.58 19.59
N ALA A 170 17.06 -0.99 18.77
CA ALA A 170 18.50 -1.28 18.75
C ALA A 170 19.13 -1.22 20.17
N THR A 171 18.40 -0.70 21.13
CA THR A 171 18.68 -0.77 22.58
C THR A 171 18.92 -2.21 23.09
N LEU A 172 18.22 -3.23 22.59
CA LEU A 172 18.48 -4.61 22.99
C LEU A 172 19.83 -5.11 22.45
N SER A 173 20.18 -4.75 21.23
CA SER A 173 21.49 -5.03 20.64
C SER A 173 22.61 -4.25 21.36
N LEU A 174 22.34 -2.98 21.67
CA LEU A 174 23.27 -2.14 22.47
C LEU A 174 23.41 -2.63 23.90
N LEU A 175 22.33 -3.08 24.51
CA LEU A 175 22.35 -3.69 25.84
C LEU A 175 23.18 -4.98 25.84
N GLY A 176 22.98 -5.83 24.83
CA GLY A 176 23.76 -7.06 24.62
C GLY A 176 25.27 -6.78 24.46
N LEU A 177 25.62 -5.81 23.61
CA LEU A 177 27.01 -5.38 23.43
C LEU A 177 27.60 -4.73 24.70
N GLY A 178 26.78 -3.95 25.42
CA GLY A 178 27.16 -3.36 26.70
C GLY A 178 27.49 -4.42 27.75
N LEU A 179 26.67 -5.44 27.89
CA LEU A 179 26.89 -6.57 28.81
C LEU A 179 28.13 -7.38 28.43
N LEU A 180 28.36 -7.64 27.14
CA LEU A 180 29.56 -8.33 26.67
C LEU A 180 30.82 -7.53 26.96
N SER A 181 30.82 -6.23 26.86
CA SER A 181 31.96 -5.36 27.18
C SER A 181 32.28 -5.38 28.66
N VAL A 182 31.30 -5.42 29.55
CA VAL A 182 31.46 -5.52 30.98
C VAL A 182 32.09 -6.89 31.39
N VAL A 183 31.62 -7.97 30.75
CA VAL A 183 32.19 -9.32 31.00
C VAL A 183 33.63 -9.42 30.53
N ALA A 184 33.94 -8.85 29.36
CA ALA A 184 35.30 -8.84 28.82
C ALA A 184 36.27 -8.05 29.70
N THR A 185 35.86 -6.93 30.28
CA THR A 185 36.70 -6.11 31.18
C THR A 185 36.90 -6.77 32.53
N ARG A 186 35.90 -7.49 33.08
CA ARG A 186 36.07 -8.28 34.32
C ARG A 186 37.07 -9.44 34.15
N ARG A 187 37.02 -10.15 33.03
CA ARG A 187 37.99 -11.25 32.77
C ARG A 187 39.43 -10.75 32.74
N LYS A 188 39.71 -9.60 32.14
CA LYS A 188 41.06 -9.02 32.10
C LYS A 188 41.59 -8.65 33.46
N ARG A 189 40.74 -8.26 34.42
CA ARG A 189 41.19 -7.94 35.80
C ARG A 189 41.50 -9.17 36.64
N LEU A 190 40.91 -10.32 36.34
CA LEU A 190 41.14 -11.58 37.07
C LEU A 190 42.34 -12.38 36.55
N SER A 191 42.83 -12.10 35.35
CA SER A 191 44.01 -12.77 34.77
C SER A 191 45.33 -11.99 34.94
N GLY A 192 45.28 -10.86 35.62
CA GLY A 192 46.48 -10.00 35.87
C GLY A 192 46.84 -9.83 37.36
N ALA A 193 46.36 -10.74 38.24
CA ALA A 193 46.73 -10.79 39.66
C ALA A 193 47.55 -12.05 39.96
#